data_d5524b32c4bb55e226f7ba96cf245dbe
#
_entry.id   d5524b32c4bb55e226f7ba96cf245dbe
#
_cell.length_a   1.000
_cell.length_b   1.000
_cell.length_c   1.000
_cell.angle_alpha   90.00
_cell.angle_beta   90.00
_cell.angle_gamma   90.00
#
_symmetry.space_group_name_H-M   'P 1'
#
loop_
_entity.id
_entity.type
_entity.pdbx_description
1 polymer ?
#
loop_
_entity_poly.entity_id
_entity_poly.type
_entity_poly.pdbx_seq_one_letter_code
_entity_poly.pdbx_strand_id
1 'polypeptide(L)'
;MAEPSKRARAVTLAIALAMPAEGLRQIAYRDPVGIPTICFGSTKGVKMGDTATFEQCRDLLTEEMMTAIIQVDRCVPGAPVPVLAAFADAVYNMGPTIACDRAKSTAARLLADKSWTAACLQLRHWNKARVAGVLVELPGLTKRRKAEEAVCLSYEFSG
;
A
#
# COMPACT_ATOMS: atom_id res chain seq x y z
N MET A 1 -19.67 10.43 -20.17
CA MET A 1 -18.46 9.69 -19.78
C MET A 1 -18.83 8.71 -18.68
N ALA A 2 -18.29 7.52 -18.76
CA ALA A 2 -18.50 6.51 -17.71
C ALA A 2 -17.72 6.89 -16.44
N GLU A 3 -18.30 6.58 -15.27
CA GLU A 3 -17.59 6.74 -14.01
C GLU A 3 -16.39 5.77 -13.94
N PRO A 4 -15.28 6.18 -13.31
CA PRO A 4 -14.16 5.27 -13.08
C PRO A 4 -14.60 4.05 -12.27
N SER A 5 -14.03 2.89 -12.58
CA SER A 5 -14.31 1.67 -11.83
C SER A 5 -13.89 1.81 -10.37
N LYS A 6 -14.45 0.97 -9.50
CA LYS A 6 -14.05 0.90 -8.09
C LYS A 6 -12.52 0.77 -7.93
N ARG A 7 -11.90 -0.12 -8.70
CA ARG A 7 -10.45 -0.34 -8.67
C ARG A 7 -9.67 0.88 -9.14
N ALA A 8 -10.14 1.57 -10.18
CA ALA A 8 -9.51 2.79 -10.68
C ALA A 8 -9.56 3.92 -9.64
N ARG A 9 -10.68 4.07 -8.93
CA ARG A 9 -10.80 5.04 -7.85
C ARG A 9 -9.90 4.67 -6.67
N ALA A 10 -9.85 3.41 -6.31
CA ALA A 10 -9.01 2.92 -5.21
C ALA A 10 -7.52 3.10 -5.51
N VAL A 11 -7.06 2.83 -6.74
CA VAL A 11 -5.65 2.98 -7.08
C VAL A 11 -5.22 4.45 -7.03
N THR A 12 -6.08 5.37 -7.41
CA THR A 12 -5.79 6.81 -7.30
C THR A 12 -5.52 7.22 -5.85
N LEU A 13 -6.35 6.77 -4.92
CA LEU A 13 -6.13 7.03 -3.49
C LEU A 13 -4.88 6.33 -2.96
N ALA A 14 -4.64 5.10 -3.36
CA ALA A 14 -3.50 4.31 -2.89
C ALA A 14 -2.16 4.91 -3.34
N ILE A 15 -2.04 5.35 -4.59
CA ILE A 15 -0.80 6.00 -5.05
C ILE A 15 -0.57 7.35 -4.36
N ALA A 16 -1.62 8.06 -4.01
CA ALA A 16 -1.52 9.29 -3.22
C ALA A 16 -0.96 9.03 -1.81
N LEU A 17 -1.23 7.86 -1.24
CA LEU A 17 -0.63 7.40 0.01
C LEU A 17 0.83 6.97 -0.16
N ALA A 18 1.11 6.23 -1.23
CA ALA A 18 2.43 5.63 -1.45
C ALA A 18 3.49 6.65 -1.86
N MET A 19 3.16 7.62 -2.71
CA MET A 19 4.15 8.55 -3.27
C MET A 19 4.96 9.30 -2.21
N PRO A 20 4.36 9.96 -1.20
CA PRO A 20 5.14 10.65 -0.18
C PRO A 20 5.88 9.69 0.76
N ALA A 21 5.39 8.46 0.93
CA ALA A 21 5.99 7.47 1.81
C ALA A 21 7.22 6.79 1.20
N GLU A 22 7.19 6.54 -0.12
CA GLU A 22 8.26 5.81 -0.83
C GLU A 22 9.41 6.72 -1.28
N GLY A 23 9.12 8.00 -1.56
CA GLY A 23 10.11 8.91 -2.14
C GLY A 23 10.40 8.62 -3.60
N LEU A 24 10.84 9.62 -4.35
CA LEU A 24 11.10 9.54 -5.78
C LEU A 24 12.60 9.52 -6.07
N ARG A 25 13.05 8.53 -6.85
CA ARG A 25 14.40 8.46 -7.40
C ARG A 25 14.32 8.22 -8.92
N GLN A 26 14.75 9.18 -9.67
CA GLN A 26 14.68 9.14 -11.15
C GLN A 26 15.91 8.52 -11.82
N ILE A 27 16.94 8.20 -11.03
CA ILE A 27 18.15 7.50 -11.48
C ILE A 27 18.27 6.25 -10.61
N ALA A 28 18.49 5.11 -11.24
CA ALA A 28 18.61 3.84 -10.55
C ALA A 28 19.71 3.88 -9.48
N TYR A 29 19.44 3.36 -8.32
CA TYR A 29 20.37 3.26 -7.19
C TYR A 29 20.31 1.85 -6.61
N ARG A 30 21.29 1.51 -5.79
CA ARG A 30 21.25 0.26 -5.03
C ARG A 30 20.58 0.51 -3.69
N ASP A 31 19.59 -0.31 -3.38
CA ASP A 31 18.94 -0.25 -2.06
C ASP A 31 19.90 -0.78 -0.95
N PRO A 32 19.51 -0.73 0.33
CA PRO A 32 20.37 -1.19 1.41
C PRO A 32 20.87 -2.64 1.30
N VAL A 33 20.16 -3.49 0.56
CA VAL A 33 20.57 -4.88 0.31
C VAL A 33 21.22 -5.08 -1.06
N GLY A 34 21.50 -3.99 -1.79
CA GLY A 34 22.24 -4.01 -3.05
C GLY A 34 21.40 -4.24 -4.30
N ILE A 35 20.08 -4.21 -4.21
CA ILE A 35 19.18 -4.43 -5.35
C ILE A 35 19.03 -3.13 -6.15
N PRO A 36 19.25 -3.14 -7.50
CA PRO A 36 18.98 -1.97 -8.32
C PRO A 36 17.50 -1.57 -8.25
N THR A 37 17.26 -0.32 -7.86
CA THR A 37 15.94 0.23 -7.55
C THR A 37 15.76 1.57 -8.23
N ILE A 38 14.57 1.90 -8.67
CA ILE A 38 14.26 3.18 -9.32
C ILE A 38 12.84 3.64 -8.95
N CYS A 39 12.55 4.88 -9.24
CA CYS A 39 11.21 5.48 -9.08
C CYS A 39 10.76 5.49 -7.61
N PHE A 40 9.64 4.89 -7.30
CA PHE A 40 9.09 4.81 -5.94
C PHE A 40 9.37 3.45 -5.30
N GLY A 41 10.55 2.89 -5.56
CA GLY A 41 10.95 1.60 -4.99
C GLY A 41 10.82 0.42 -5.94
N SER A 42 10.64 0.65 -7.23
CA SER A 42 10.53 -0.42 -8.22
C SER A 42 11.85 -1.10 -8.48
N THR A 43 11.85 -2.43 -8.53
CA THR A 43 13.05 -3.25 -8.70
C THR A 43 13.02 -4.14 -9.93
N LYS A 44 11.85 -4.45 -10.46
CA LYS A 44 11.70 -5.42 -11.57
C LYS A 44 12.34 -4.93 -12.84
N GLY A 45 13.35 -5.66 -13.32
CA GLY A 45 14.04 -5.35 -14.55
C GLY A 45 14.93 -4.10 -14.51
N VAL A 46 15.16 -3.54 -13.34
CA VAL A 46 15.96 -2.32 -13.16
C VAL A 46 17.44 -2.66 -13.22
N LYS A 47 18.19 -1.85 -13.98
CA LYS A 47 19.64 -1.94 -14.10
C LYS A 47 20.28 -0.62 -13.67
N MET A 48 21.46 -0.70 -13.09
CA MET A 48 22.22 0.50 -12.75
C MET A 48 22.49 1.30 -14.03
N GLY A 49 22.26 2.61 -13.95
CA GLY A 49 22.33 3.52 -15.11
C GLY A 49 20.95 3.85 -15.70
N ASP A 50 19.90 3.10 -15.37
CA ASP A 50 18.55 3.40 -15.82
C ASP A 50 18.08 4.76 -15.27
N THR A 51 17.32 5.48 -16.10
CA THR A 51 16.68 6.74 -15.75
C THR A 51 15.20 6.69 -16.08
N ALA A 52 14.40 7.47 -15.37
CA ALA A 52 12.96 7.55 -15.62
C ALA A 52 12.46 8.97 -15.35
N THR A 53 11.45 9.40 -16.10
CA THR A 53 10.73 10.63 -15.82
C THR A 53 9.80 10.43 -14.63
N PHE A 54 9.32 11.54 -14.03
CA PHE A 54 8.29 11.48 -13.00
C PHE A 54 7.04 10.72 -13.49
N GLU A 55 6.60 11.01 -14.71
CA GLU A 55 5.42 10.34 -15.29
C GLU A 55 5.62 8.84 -15.43
N GLN A 56 6.79 8.42 -15.90
CA GLN A 56 7.14 7.00 -15.99
C GLN A 56 7.13 6.34 -14.61
N CYS A 57 7.67 7.02 -13.61
CA CYS A 57 7.67 6.51 -12.23
C CYS A 57 6.26 6.41 -11.65
N ARG A 58 5.41 7.41 -11.90
CA ARG A 58 4.01 7.38 -11.47
C ARG A 58 3.25 6.24 -12.14
N ASP A 59 3.44 6.06 -13.44
CA ASP A 59 2.78 4.99 -14.20
C ASP A 59 3.21 3.61 -13.70
N LEU A 60 4.50 3.43 -13.42
CA LEU A 60 5.03 2.18 -12.86
C LEU A 60 4.47 1.90 -11.47
N LEU A 61 4.41 2.91 -10.61
CA LEU A 61 3.79 2.77 -9.29
C LEU A 61 2.30 2.43 -9.41
N THR A 62 1.58 3.06 -10.33
CA THR A 62 0.17 2.78 -10.58
C THR A 62 -0.05 1.32 -10.99
N GLU A 63 0.78 0.81 -11.88
CA GLU A 63 0.72 -0.59 -12.33
C GLU A 63 0.99 -1.56 -11.17
N GLU A 64 2.04 -1.32 -10.40
CA GLU A 64 2.39 -2.15 -9.24
C GLU A 64 1.31 -2.07 -8.15
N MET A 65 0.78 -0.88 -7.88
CA MET A 65 -0.30 -0.70 -6.91
C MET A 65 -1.59 -1.36 -7.37
N MET A 66 -1.89 -1.37 -8.67
CA MET A 66 -3.07 -2.07 -9.18
C MET A 66 -3.00 -3.57 -8.88
N THR A 67 -1.82 -4.17 -8.89
CA THR A 67 -1.64 -5.56 -8.47
C THR A 67 -2.08 -5.75 -7.01
N ALA A 68 -1.69 -4.84 -6.12
CA ALA A 68 -2.12 -4.87 -4.72
C ALA A 68 -3.64 -4.63 -4.58
N ILE A 69 -4.19 -3.69 -5.32
CA ILE A 69 -5.64 -3.42 -5.37
C ILE A 69 -6.42 -4.69 -5.74
N ILE A 70 -6.02 -5.36 -6.80
CA ILE A 70 -6.68 -6.59 -7.27
C ILE A 70 -6.58 -7.68 -6.21
N GLN A 71 -5.43 -7.83 -5.58
CA GLN A 71 -5.22 -8.83 -4.54
C GLN A 71 -6.14 -8.59 -3.34
N VAL A 72 -6.22 -7.36 -2.84
CA VAL A 72 -7.10 -7.01 -1.72
C VAL A 72 -8.57 -7.14 -2.11
N ASP A 73 -8.96 -6.66 -3.30
CA ASP A 73 -10.34 -6.74 -3.78
C ASP A 73 -10.83 -8.19 -3.89
N ARG A 74 -9.95 -9.13 -4.22
CA ARG A 74 -10.27 -10.55 -4.27
C ARG A 74 -10.40 -11.19 -2.89
N CYS A 75 -9.51 -10.87 -1.94
CA CYS A 75 -9.59 -11.45 -0.60
C CYS A 75 -10.60 -10.73 0.32
N VAL A 76 -10.99 -9.50 -0.02
CA VAL A 76 -11.96 -8.69 0.74
C VAL A 76 -13.04 -8.15 -0.20
N PRO A 77 -13.90 -9.02 -0.76
CA PRO A 77 -14.95 -8.56 -1.69
C PRO A 77 -15.92 -7.61 -0.97
N GLY A 78 -16.32 -6.55 -1.69
CA GLY A 78 -17.26 -5.58 -1.17
C GLY A 78 -16.67 -4.46 -0.32
N ALA A 79 -15.35 -4.39 -0.16
CA ALA A 79 -14.73 -3.30 0.59
C ALA A 79 -15.04 -1.93 -0.04
N PRO A 80 -15.42 -0.92 0.77
CA PRO A 80 -15.53 0.44 0.27
C PRO A 80 -14.22 0.94 -0.35
N VAL A 81 -14.30 1.85 -1.31
CA VAL A 81 -13.11 2.37 -2.02
C VAL A 81 -12.00 2.84 -1.08
N PRO A 82 -12.27 3.67 -0.04
CA PRO A 82 -11.19 4.11 0.86
C PRO A 82 -10.56 2.97 1.66
N VAL A 83 -11.35 1.97 2.06
CA VAL A 83 -10.86 0.79 2.77
C VAL A 83 -9.97 -0.04 1.84
N LEU A 84 -10.43 -0.28 0.62
CA LEU A 84 -9.66 -0.99 -0.40
C LEU A 84 -8.33 -0.28 -0.68
N ALA A 85 -8.36 1.03 -0.86
CA ALA A 85 -7.15 1.83 -1.13
C ALA A 85 -6.13 1.77 0.01
N ALA A 86 -6.58 1.95 1.25
CA ALA A 86 -5.71 1.95 2.41
C ALA A 86 -5.04 0.59 2.63
N PHE A 87 -5.82 -0.50 2.54
CA PHE A 87 -5.26 -1.83 2.70
C PHE A 87 -4.40 -2.25 1.51
N ALA A 88 -4.69 -1.75 0.30
CA ALA A 88 -3.82 -2.00 -0.85
C ALA A 88 -2.44 -1.33 -0.67
N ASP A 89 -2.39 -0.11 -0.14
CA ASP A 89 -1.11 0.54 0.19
C ASP A 89 -0.36 -0.25 1.26
N ALA A 90 -1.05 -0.73 2.28
CA ALA A 90 -0.43 -1.57 3.31
C ALA A 90 0.11 -2.89 2.73
N VAL A 91 -0.65 -3.54 1.85
CA VAL A 91 -0.22 -4.77 1.15
C VAL A 91 0.97 -4.48 0.23
N TYR A 92 0.94 -3.39 -0.52
CA TYR A 92 2.06 -2.95 -1.34
C TYR A 92 3.34 -2.78 -0.52
N ASN A 93 3.22 -2.19 0.66
CA ASN A 93 4.34 -1.91 1.56
C ASN A 93 4.84 -3.16 2.31
N MET A 94 3.95 -4.05 2.74
CA MET A 94 4.29 -5.13 3.68
C MET A 94 3.90 -6.53 3.24
N GLY A 95 3.24 -6.67 2.10
CA GLY A 95 2.72 -7.96 1.64
C GLY A 95 1.28 -8.22 2.09
N PRO A 96 0.68 -9.32 1.60
CA PRO A 96 -0.77 -9.55 1.70
C PRO A 96 -1.28 -10.02 3.06
N THR A 97 -0.41 -10.40 3.97
CA THR A 97 -0.81 -10.97 5.27
C THR A 97 -1.82 -10.10 6.02
N ILE A 98 -1.59 -8.78 6.06
CA ILE A 98 -2.44 -7.85 6.81
C ILE A 98 -3.92 -7.92 6.38
N ALA A 99 -4.19 -8.08 5.09
CA ALA A 99 -5.54 -8.03 4.54
C ALA A 99 -6.13 -9.41 4.23
N CYS A 100 -5.29 -10.40 3.91
CA CYS A 100 -5.74 -11.66 3.31
C CYS A 100 -5.51 -12.91 4.19
N ASP A 101 -4.65 -12.85 5.21
CA ASP A 101 -4.34 -13.99 6.06
C ASP A 101 -5.13 -13.94 7.38
N ARG A 102 -6.29 -14.57 7.40
CA ARG A 102 -7.17 -14.59 8.58
C ARG A 102 -6.58 -15.36 9.77
N ALA A 103 -5.66 -16.27 9.53
CA ALA A 103 -4.99 -17.02 10.61
C ALA A 103 -4.02 -16.13 11.39
N LYS A 104 -3.36 -15.19 10.70
CA LYS A 104 -2.28 -14.38 11.27
C LYS A 104 -2.67 -12.92 11.53
N SER A 105 -3.77 -12.43 10.95
CA SER A 105 -4.10 -11.01 10.98
C SER A 105 -5.51 -10.78 11.52
N THR A 106 -5.59 -10.03 12.62
CA THR A 106 -6.86 -9.53 13.15
C THR A 106 -7.54 -8.61 12.15
N ALA A 107 -6.77 -7.76 11.45
CA ALA A 107 -7.30 -6.91 10.40
C ALA A 107 -7.99 -7.73 9.29
N ALA A 108 -7.36 -8.81 8.84
CA ALA A 108 -7.93 -9.68 7.82
C ALA A 108 -9.27 -10.31 8.27
N ARG A 109 -9.36 -10.73 9.53
CA ARG A 109 -10.63 -11.26 10.09
C ARG A 109 -11.72 -10.20 10.11
N LEU A 110 -11.38 -8.99 10.56
CA LEU A 110 -12.34 -7.87 10.62
C LEU A 110 -12.80 -7.43 9.23
N LEU A 111 -11.89 -7.41 8.25
CA LEU A 111 -12.23 -7.14 6.85
C LEU A 111 -13.19 -8.21 6.30
N ALA A 112 -12.94 -9.48 6.60
CA ALA A 112 -13.81 -10.58 6.19
C ALA A 112 -15.22 -10.45 6.77
N ASP A 113 -15.33 -9.93 8.00
CA ASP A 113 -16.61 -9.69 8.68
C ASP A 113 -17.25 -8.37 8.28
N LYS A 114 -16.64 -7.61 7.38
CA LYS A 114 -17.08 -6.26 6.97
C LYS A 114 -17.16 -5.27 8.13
N SER A 115 -16.36 -5.48 9.17
CA SER A 115 -16.20 -4.56 10.30
C SER A 115 -15.18 -3.47 9.94
N TRP A 116 -15.59 -2.59 9.03
CA TRP A 116 -14.65 -1.67 8.37
C TRP A 116 -13.94 -0.74 9.34
N THR A 117 -14.65 -0.08 10.24
CA THR A 117 -14.05 0.84 11.23
C THR A 117 -13.02 0.12 12.10
N ALA A 118 -13.38 -1.04 12.63
CA ALA A 118 -12.49 -1.82 13.46
C ALA A 118 -11.26 -2.29 12.68
N ALA A 119 -11.45 -2.70 11.40
CA ALA A 119 -10.35 -3.08 10.52
C ALA A 119 -9.40 -1.90 10.27
N CYS A 120 -9.93 -0.72 9.97
CA CYS A 120 -9.13 0.50 9.77
C CYS A 120 -8.24 0.80 10.97
N LEU A 121 -8.79 0.66 12.19
CA LEU A 121 -8.05 0.92 13.43
C LEU A 121 -6.92 -0.09 13.68
N GLN A 122 -6.96 -1.26 13.05
CA GLN A 122 -5.88 -2.24 13.14
C GLN A 122 -4.61 -1.84 12.39
N LEU A 123 -4.71 -0.95 11.40
CA LEU A 123 -3.55 -0.50 10.63
C LEU A 123 -2.42 0.02 11.54
N ARG A 124 -2.75 0.74 12.60
CA ARG A 124 -1.77 1.31 13.53
C ARG A 124 -0.85 0.29 14.18
N HIS A 125 -1.27 -0.97 14.29
CA HIS A 125 -0.48 -2.03 14.91
C HIS A 125 0.59 -2.61 13.96
N TRP A 126 0.56 -2.26 12.68
CA TRP A 126 1.46 -2.76 11.65
C TRP A 126 2.60 -1.78 11.37
N ASN A 127 3.24 -1.28 12.43
CA ASN A 127 4.27 -0.25 12.37
C ASN A 127 5.66 -0.76 12.79
N LYS A 128 5.85 -2.07 12.81
CA LYS A 128 7.10 -2.69 13.25
C LYS A 128 7.79 -3.42 12.11
N ALA A 129 9.12 -3.43 12.16
CA ALA A 129 9.95 -4.24 11.27
C ALA A 129 11.10 -4.86 12.06
N ARG A 130 11.67 -5.92 11.51
CA ARG A 130 12.86 -6.54 12.13
C ARG A 130 14.10 -5.74 11.75
N VAL A 131 14.81 -5.27 12.78
CA VAL A 131 16.09 -4.60 12.66
C VAL A 131 17.08 -5.41 13.47
N ALA A 132 18.11 -5.97 12.82
CA ALA A 132 19.08 -6.86 13.45
C ALA A 132 18.42 -8.00 14.25
N GLY A 133 17.35 -8.59 13.71
CA GLY A 133 16.62 -9.70 14.33
C GLY A 133 15.61 -9.31 15.39
N VAL A 134 15.53 -8.03 15.77
CA VAL A 134 14.59 -7.53 16.79
C VAL A 134 13.44 -6.78 16.14
N LEU A 135 12.22 -7.07 16.56
CA LEU A 135 11.02 -6.39 16.09
C LEU A 135 10.89 -5.04 16.78
N VAL A 136 11.01 -3.95 16.03
CA VAL A 136 10.97 -2.58 16.55
C VAL A 136 9.98 -1.71 15.79
N GLU A 137 9.41 -0.73 16.47
CA GLU A 137 8.60 0.29 15.83
C GLU A 137 9.49 1.22 15.01
N LEU A 138 9.03 1.55 13.79
CA LEU A 138 9.73 2.49 12.92
C LEU A 138 8.87 3.74 12.70
N PRO A 139 9.42 4.96 12.92
CA PRO A 139 8.66 6.18 12.74
C PRO A 139 8.02 6.35 11.37
N GLY A 140 8.72 5.91 10.30
CA GLY A 140 8.20 5.94 8.94
C GLY A 140 7.00 5.04 8.74
N LEU A 141 7.02 3.84 9.33
CA LEU A 141 5.88 2.91 9.29
C LEU A 141 4.70 3.46 10.10
N THR A 142 4.95 4.03 11.27
CA THR A 142 3.91 4.67 12.08
C THR A 142 3.22 5.79 11.31
N LYS A 143 4.00 6.66 10.66
CA LYS A 143 3.47 7.75 9.85
C LYS A 143 2.62 7.23 8.69
N ARG A 144 3.09 6.20 7.99
CA ARG A 144 2.38 5.60 6.86
C ARG A 144 1.06 4.97 7.31
N ARG A 145 1.08 4.21 8.39
CA ARG A 145 -0.15 3.60 8.96
C ARG A 145 -1.18 4.64 9.38
N LYS A 146 -0.74 5.77 9.94
CA LYS A 146 -1.64 6.88 10.28
C LYS A 146 -2.31 7.48 9.05
N ALA A 147 -1.57 7.68 7.97
CA ALA A 147 -2.12 8.21 6.72
C ALA A 147 -3.13 7.22 6.11
N GLU A 148 -2.81 5.93 6.10
CA GLU A 148 -3.72 4.88 5.63
C GLU A 148 -4.98 4.81 6.50
N GLU A 149 -4.85 4.87 7.82
CA GLU A 149 -5.98 4.85 8.75
C GLU A 149 -6.95 6.00 8.48
N ALA A 150 -6.43 7.20 8.27
CA ALA A 150 -7.25 8.37 7.96
C ALA A 150 -8.05 8.19 6.66
N VAL A 151 -7.39 7.71 5.60
CA VAL A 151 -8.08 7.40 4.33
C VAL A 151 -9.09 6.28 4.53
N CYS A 152 -8.72 5.22 5.22
CA CYS A 152 -9.58 4.07 5.50
C CYS A 152 -10.88 4.49 6.19
N LEU A 153 -10.77 5.25 7.27
CA LEU A 153 -11.92 5.73 8.05
C LEU A 153 -12.82 6.69 7.29
N SER A 154 -12.31 7.31 6.22
CA SER A 154 -13.11 8.22 5.40
C SER A 154 -14.24 7.53 4.62
N TYR A 155 -14.30 6.19 4.62
CA TYR A 155 -15.38 5.45 3.98
C TYR A 155 -16.76 5.83 4.53
N GLU A 156 -16.84 6.25 5.78
CA GLU A 156 -18.08 6.68 6.43
C GLU A 156 -18.68 7.93 5.77
N PHE A 157 -17.86 8.71 5.07
CA PHE A 157 -18.25 9.96 4.42
C PHE A 157 -18.36 9.85 2.89
N SER A 158 -17.97 8.71 2.33
CA SER A 158 -18.07 8.45 0.90
C SER A 158 -19.36 7.68 0.63
N GLY A 159 -20.42 8.44 0.44
CA GLY A 159 -21.75 7.92 0.18
C GLY A 159 -21.88 7.14 -1.12
#